data_2f44d609f3b4484e3b120bd4b27a56c9
#
_entry.id   2f44d609f3b4484e3b120bd4b27a56c9
#
_cell.length_a   1.000
_cell.length_b   1.000
_cell.length_c   1.000
_cell.angle_alpha   90.00
_cell.angle_beta   90.00
_cell.angle_gamma   90.00
#
_symmetry.space_group_name_H-M   'P 1'
#
loop_
_entity.id
_entity.type
_entity.pdbx_description
1 polymer ?
#
loop_
_entity_poly.entity_id
_entity_poly.type
_entity_poly.pdbx_seq_one_letter_code
_entity_poly.pdbx_strand_id
1 'polypeptide(L)'
;RPIKSRSENQQQLIDAYEKNDMVFAVGPAGTGKTYLSIALAVKALKEKAIKKIILSRPAVEAGEKLGFLPGDMKDKIDPYLQPLYDALEDMIPAVKLQDMMEKHIIQIAPLAFMRGRTLSDAVVILDEAQNTTSQQIRMFLTRMGMNTKMIITGDLTQIDLPREQRSGLKEALKILDGVEGIGVVKLGQKDIVRHKLVTRIVNAYDKYDKERAETREAQKAEKDNSK
;
A
#
# COMPACT_ATOMS: atom_id res chain seq x y z
N ARG A 1 19.07 -4.80 12.85
CA ARG A 1 18.84 -3.46 13.41
C ARG A 1 17.39 -3.33 13.82
N PRO A 2 17.05 -2.74 14.97
CA PRO A 2 15.66 -2.52 15.36
C PRO A 2 14.99 -1.55 14.39
N ILE A 3 13.70 -1.78 14.11
CA ILE A 3 12.90 -0.86 13.34
C ILE A 3 12.61 0.37 14.17
N LYS A 4 12.98 1.54 13.65
CA LYS A 4 12.75 2.82 14.32
C LYS A 4 11.54 3.52 13.71
N SER A 5 10.55 3.79 14.53
CA SER A 5 9.47 4.71 14.19
C SER A 5 9.97 6.16 14.25
N ARG A 6 9.48 6.99 13.34
CA ARG A 6 9.78 8.43 13.29
C ARG A 6 8.60 9.28 13.78
N SER A 7 7.49 8.66 14.08
CA SER A 7 6.29 9.31 14.60
C SER A 7 5.51 8.37 15.53
N GLU A 8 4.61 8.95 16.31
CA GLU A 8 3.71 8.19 17.17
C GLU A 8 2.81 7.24 16.37
N ASN A 9 2.26 7.69 15.25
CA ASN A 9 1.41 6.85 14.40
C ASN A 9 2.18 5.70 13.74
N GLN A 10 3.45 5.91 13.39
CA GLN A 10 4.32 4.83 12.93
C GLN A 10 4.56 3.80 14.04
N GLN A 11 4.74 4.25 15.27
CA GLN A 11 4.84 3.35 16.42
C GLN A 11 3.54 2.57 16.65
N GLN A 12 2.39 3.20 16.48
CA GLN A 12 1.09 2.51 16.53
C GLN A 12 0.96 1.41 15.49
N LEU A 13 1.53 1.63 14.28
CA LEU A 13 1.54 0.59 13.25
C LEU A 13 2.38 -0.63 13.69
N ILE A 14 3.55 -0.40 14.25
CA ILE A 14 4.39 -1.48 14.79
C ILE A 14 3.65 -2.24 15.89
N ASP A 15 3.05 -1.52 16.82
CA ASP A 15 2.32 -2.12 17.97
C ASP A 15 1.08 -2.89 17.49
N ALA A 16 0.34 -2.36 16.53
CA ALA A 16 -0.81 -3.02 15.94
C ALA A 16 -0.43 -4.31 15.19
N TYR A 17 0.69 -4.28 14.47
CA TYR A 17 1.22 -5.46 13.81
C TYR A 17 1.58 -6.58 14.81
N GLU A 18 2.16 -6.24 15.94
CA GLU A 18 2.51 -7.22 16.96
C GLU A 18 1.28 -7.84 17.64
N LYS A 19 0.21 -7.06 17.82
CA LYS A 19 -0.99 -7.49 18.54
C LYS A 19 -2.05 -8.17 17.67
N ASN A 20 -2.01 -7.99 16.36
CA ASN A 20 -3.06 -8.44 15.45
C ASN A 20 -2.49 -9.31 14.34
N ASP A 21 -3.32 -10.17 13.78
CA ASP A 21 -2.98 -10.95 12.59
C ASP A 21 -3.20 -10.16 11.30
N MET A 22 -4.04 -9.15 11.34
CA MET A 22 -4.33 -8.26 10.22
C MET A 22 -4.32 -6.81 10.65
N VAL A 23 -3.64 -5.95 9.89
CA VAL A 23 -3.57 -4.52 10.15
C VAL A 23 -3.84 -3.74 8.89
N PHE A 24 -4.73 -2.76 8.99
CA PHE A 24 -4.94 -1.73 7.98
C PHE A 24 -4.15 -0.48 8.37
N ALA A 25 -3.28 -0.01 7.49
CA ALA A 25 -2.53 1.23 7.66
C ALA A 25 -2.94 2.21 6.56
N VAL A 26 -3.68 3.24 6.92
CA VAL A 26 -4.33 4.15 5.98
C VAL A 26 -3.82 5.57 6.18
N GLY A 27 -3.46 6.23 5.11
CA GLY A 27 -3.00 7.60 5.15
C GLY A 27 -2.34 8.06 3.86
N PRO A 28 -1.97 9.34 3.78
CA PRO A 28 -1.34 9.92 2.60
C PRO A 28 -0.02 9.25 2.22
N ALA A 29 0.40 9.44 0.98
CA ALA A 29 1.73 9.08 0.52
C ALA A 29 2.81 9.79 1.36
N GLY A 30 3.95 9.16 1.54
CA GLY A 30 5.08 9.73 2.29
C GLY A 30 4.99 9.57 3.81
N THR A 31 3.97 8.92 4.34
CA THR A 31 3.84 8.65 5.78
C THR A 31 4.67 7.45 6.27
N GLY A 32 5.32 6.74 5.35
CA GLY A 32 6.14 5.57 5.65
C GLY A 32 5.35 4.27 5.83
N LYS A 33 4.04 4.26 5.59
CA LYS A 33 3.20 3.07 5.82
C LYS A 33 3.64 1.84 5.05
N THR A 34 3.97 2.00 3.78
CA THR A 34 4.43 0.90 2.91
C THR A 34 5.84 0.45 3.29
N TYR A 35 6.76 1.39 3.40
CA TYR A 35 8.15 1.12 3.77
C TYR A 35 8.26 0.42 5.13
N LEU A 36 7.56 0.93 6.12
CA LEU A 36 7.54 0.36 7.46
C LEU A 36 6.92 -1.04 7.48
N SER A 37 5.86 -1.26 6.72
CA SER A 37 5.22 -2.58 6.58
C SER A 37 6.20 -3.61 5.99
N ILE A 38 6.94 -3.23 4.95
CA ILE A 38 7.97 -4.09 4.36
C ILE A 38 9.11 -4.34 5.35
N ALA A 39 9.52 -3.34 6.11
CA ALA A 39 10.54 -3.51 7.16
C ALA A 39 10.11 -4.52 8.23
N LEU A 40 8.85 -4.49 8.64
CA LEU A 40 8.29 -5.47 9.58
C LEU A 40 8.33 -6.90 9.00
N ALA A 41 7.99 -7.04 7.73
CA ALA A 41 8.06 -8.33 7.03
C ALA A 41 9.49 -8.85 6.92
N VAL A 42 10.43 -8.00 6.54
CA VAL A 42 11.85 -8.37 6.43
C VAL A 42 12.42 -8.78 7.80
N LYS A 43 12.08 -8.06 8.85
CA LYS A 43 12.47 -8.42 10.22
C LYS A 43 11.94 -9.80 10.60
N ALA A 44 10.66 -10.08 10.36
CA ALA A 44 10.04 -11.37 10.64
C ALA A 44 10.71 -12.52 9.88
N LEU A 45 11.09 -12.29 8.62
CA LEU A 45 11.82 -13.28 7.82
C LEU A 45 13.23 -13.54 8.37
N LYS A 46 13.97 -12.49 8.73
CA LYS A 46 15.31 -12.61 9.33
C LYS A 46 15.28 -13.33 10.68
N GLU A 47 14.24 -13.11 11.47
CA GLU A 47 14.04 -13.78 12.77
C GLU A 47 13.47 -15.20 12.61
N LYS A 48 13.23 -15.66 11.39
CA LYS A 48 12.63 -16.98 11.09
C LYS A 48 11.24 -17.19 11.70
N ALA A 49 10.53 -16.12 12.00
CA ALA A 49 9.14 -16.16 12.45
C ALA A 49 8.19 -16.57 11.33
N ILE A 50 8.58 -16.30 10.10
CA ILE A 50 7.87 -16.65 8.86
C ILE A 50 8.84 -17.24 7.84
N LYS A 51 8.30 -17.86 6.80
CA LYS A 51 9.08 -18.46 5.71
C LYS A 51 9.01 -17.64 4.41
N LYS A 52 8.02 -16.77 4.25
CA LYS A 52 7.76 -16.04 3.01
C LYS A 52 7.33 -14.61 3.26
N ILE A 53 7.68 -13.75 2.31
CA ILE A 53 7.11 -12.41 2.17
C ILE A 53 6.39 -12.35 0.82
N ILE A 54 5.14 -11.88 0.83
CA ILE A 54 4.34 -11.72 -0.38
C ILE A 54 3.86 -10.29 -0.45
N LEU A 55 4.29 -9.58 -1.49
CA LEU A 55 3.93 -8.20 -1.75
C LEU A 55 3.03 -8.12 -2.97
N SER A 56 1.95 -7.38 -2.87
CA SER A 56 0.98 -7.24 -3.93
C SER A 56 0.44 -5.82 -4.04
N ARG A 57 0.01 -5.47 -5.23
CA ARG A 57 -0.80 -4.30 -5.54
C ARG A 57 -1.95 -4.71 -6.47
N PRO A 58 -3.13 -4.06 -6.39
CA PRO A 58 -4.14 -4.22 -7.40
C PRO A 58 -3.62 -3.69 -8.73
N ALA A 59 -3.95 -4.37 -9.82
CA ALA A 59 -3.64 -3.86 -11.15
C ALA A 59 -4.48 -2.59 -11.40
N VAL A 60 -3.81 -1.48 -11.73
CA VAL A 60 -4.45 -0.31 -12.30
C VAL A 60 -4.39 -0.47 -13.81
N GLU A 61 -5.51 -0.31 -14.52
CA GLU A 61 -5.54 -0.29 -15.97
C GLU A 61 -4.79 0.96 -16.49
N ALA A 62 -3.46 0.90 -16.45
CA ALA A 62 -2.64 1.73 -17.29
C ALA A 62 -2.57 1.03 -18.64
N GLY A 63 -2.93 1.70 -19.73
CA GLY A 63 -3.16 1.15 -21.06
C GLY A 63 -1.98 0.51 -21.78
N GLU A 64 -0.98 0.01 -21.09
CA GLU A 64 0.13 -0.74 -21.60
C GLU A 64 0.13 -2.15 -21.04
N LYS A 65 -0.19 -3.10 -21.90
CA LYS A 65 0.09 -4.51 -21.62
C LYS A 65 1.60 -4.68 -21.64
N LEU A 66 2.21 -4.74 -20.47
CA LEU A 66 3.60 -5.11 -20.34
C LEU A 66 3.71 -6.59 -20.66
N GLY A 67 4.30 -6.90 -21.83
CA GLY A 67 4.68 -8.25 -22.20
C GLY A 67 5.87 -8.76 -21.40
N PHE A 68 6.42 -9.89 -21.80
CA PHE A 68 7.67 -10.43 -21.26
C PHE A 68 8.79 -9.40 -21.47
N LEU A 69 9.31 -8.85 -20.37
CA LEU A 69 10.48 -7.99 -20.40
C LEU A 69 11.73 -8.87 -20.37
N PRO A 70 12.69 -8.67 -21.32
CA PRO A 70 13.98 -9.35 -21.25
C PRO A 70 14.80 -8.79 -20.08
N GLY A 71 15.60 -9.62 -19.46
CA GLY A 71 16.51 -9.19 -18.40
C GLY A 71 16.49 -10.11 -17.17
N ASP A 72 17.10 -9.65 -16.09
CA ASP A 72 17.06 -10.33 -14.80
C ASP A 72 15.72 -10.09 -14.08
N MET A 73 15.57 -10.63 -12.86
CA MET A 73 14.32 -10.51 -12.09
C MET A 73 13.90 -9.07 -11.84
N LYS A 74 14.86 -8.16 -11.65
CA LYS A 74 14.61 -6.74 -11.46
C LYS A 74 13.97 -6.11 -12.70
N ASP A 75 14.48 -6.43 -13.88
CA ASP A 75 14.01 -5.88 -15.15
C ASP A 75 12.66 -6.48 -15.58
N LYS A 76 12.31 -7.63 -15.04
CA LYS A 76 11.04 -8.33 -15.32
C LYS A 76 9.88 -7.90 -14.41
N ILE A 77 10.12 -7.06 -13.41
CA ILE A 77 9.08 -6.56 -12.53
C ILE A 77 8.29 -5.48 -13.25
N ASP A 78 6.96 -5.62 -13.24
CA ASP A 78 6.03 -4.60 -13.69
C ASP A 78 6.39 -3.24 -13.05
N PRO A 79 6.57 -2.16 -13.83
CA PRO A 79 6.88 -0.84 -13.30
C PRO A 79 5.96 -0.37 -12.16
N TYR A 80 4.71 -0.78 -12.18
CA TYR A 80 3.76 -0.49 -11.09
C TYR A 80 4.15 -1.15 -9.77
N LEU A 81 4.86 -2.28 -9.80
CA LEU A 81 5.36 -3.01 -8.64
C LEU A 81 6.79 -2.63 -8.26
N GLN A 82 7.47 -1.85 -9.10
CA GLN A 82 8.86 -1.45 -8.90
C GLN A 82 9.12 -0.77 -7.55
N PRO A 83 8.24 0.12 -7.03
CA PRO A 83 8.46 0.72 -5.71
C PRO A 83 8.53 -0.28 -4.56
N LEU A 84 7.85 -1.42 -4.66
CA LEU A 84 7.93 -2.49 -3.67
C LEU A 84 9.30 -3.18 -3.71
N TYR A 85 9.81 -3.42 -4.91
CA TYR A 85 11.15 -3.96 -5.11
C TYR A 85 12.23 -3.01 -4.57
N ASP A 86 12.11 -1.73 -4.87
CA ASP A 86 13.06 -0.70 -4.42
C ASP A 86 13.14 -0.64 -2.89
N ALA A 87 12.02 -0.73 -2.21
CA ALA A 87 12.00 -0.79 -0.75
C ALA A 87 12.71 -2.03 -0.20
N LEU A 88 12.55 -3.18 -0.83
CA LEU A 88 13.27 -4.40 -0.47
C LEU A 88 14.78 -4.27 -0.70
N GLU A 89 15.21 -3.63 -1.78
CA GLU A 89 16.63 -3.38 -2.06
C GLU A 89 17.30 -2.51 -0.98
N ASP A 90 16.57 -1.58 -0.39
CA ASP A 90 17.08 -0.77 0.73
C ASP A 90 17.36 -1.61 1.99
N MET A 91 16.73 -2.74 2.12
CA MET A 91 16.75 -3.57 3.34
C MET A 91 17.55 -4.86 3.19
N ILE A 92 17.68 -5.37 1.97
CA ILE A 92 18.30 -6.66 1.65
C ILE A 92 19.33 -6.45 0.53
N PRO A 93 20.57 -6.93 0.69
CA PRO A 93 21.56 -6.84 -0.38
C PRO A 93 21.05 -7.44 -1.69
N ALA A 94 21.36 -6.79 -2.81
CA ALA A 94 20.78 -7.13 -4.12
C ALA A 94 20.94 -8.60 -4.52
N VAL A 95 22.11 -9.18 -4.30
CA VAL A 95 22.39 -10.60 -4.62
C VAL A 95 21.51 -11.53 -3.78
N LYS A 96 21.37 -11.24 -2.50
CA LYS A 96 20.55 -12.03 -1.58
C LYS A 96 19.06 -11.89 -1.91
N LEU A 97 18.61 -10.69 -2.24
CA LEU A 97 17.24 -10.43 -2.66
C LEU A 97 16.88 -11.21 -3.92
N GLN A 98 17.75 -11.19 -4.92
CA GLN A 98 17.57 -11.95 -6.16
C GLN A 98 17.45 -13.45 -5.88
N ASP A 99 18.32 -14.01 -5.05
CA ASP A 99 18.25 -15.42 -4.65
C ASP A 99 16.94 -15.77 -3.95
N MET A 100 16.48 -14.91 -3.03
CA MET A 100 15.21 -15.09 -2.33
C MET A 100 14.00 -15.03 -3.27
N MET A 101 14.05 -14.17 -4.28
CA MET A 101 12.99 -14.06 -5.29
C MET A 101 12.98 -15.28 -6.23
N GLU A 102 14.12 -15.77 -6.65
CA GLU A 102 14.25 -16.99 -7.46
C GLU A 102 13.72 -18.22 -6.74
N LYS A 103 13.95 -18.31 -5.44
CA LYS A 103 13.46 -19.39 -4.58
C LYS A 103 12.01 -19.21 -4.11
N HIS A 104 11.34 -18.14 -4.53
CA HIS A 104 9.99 -17.79 -4.11
C HIS A 104 9.82 -17.58 -2.59
N ILE A 105 10.90 -17.22 -1.90
CA ILE A 105 10.85 -16.80 -0.49
C ILE A 105 10.26 -15.40 -0.41
N ILE A 106 10.61 -14.53 -1.33
CA ILE A 106 9.99 -13.21 -1.52
C ILE A 106 9.31 -13.21 -2.88
N GLN A 107 8.03 -12.87 -2.88
CA GLN A 107 7.21 -12.79 -4.09
C GLN A 107 6.62 -11.39 -4.22
N ILE A 108 6.70 -10.84 -5.41
CA ILE A 108 6.04 -9.59 -5.78
C ILE A 108 5.13 -9.91 -6.96
N ALA A 109 3.82 -9.76 -6.79
CA ALA A 109 2.87 -10.13 -7.82
C ALA A 109 1.61 -9.25 -7.77
N PRO A 110 0.93 -9.06 -8.91
CA PRO A 110 -0.38 -8.43 -8.94
C PRO A 110 -1.41 -9.21 -8.10
N LEU A 111 -2.38 -8.50 -7.56
CA LEU A 111 -3.41 -9.06 -6.68
C LEU A 111 -4.13 -10.27 -7.28
N ALA A 112 -4.38 -10.27 -8.59
CA ALA A 112 -5.08 -11.37 -9.28
C ALA A 112 -4.38 -12.74 -9.11
N PHE A 113 -3.06 -12.76 -8.92
CA PHE A 113 -2.29 -13.99 -8.71
C PHE A 113 -2.53 -14.63 -7.34
N MET A 114 -3.21 -13.94 -6.42
CA MET A 114 -3.52 -14.46 -5.08
C MET A 114 -4.78 -15.33 -5.07
N ARG A 115 -5.61 -15.26 -6.10
CA ARG A 115 -6.86 -16.01 -6.17
C ARG A 115 -6.63 -17.53 -6.06
N GLY A 116 -7.42 -18.19 -5.22
CA GLY A 116 -7.38 -19.65 -5.03
C GLY A 116 -6.18 -20.15 -4.20
N ARG A 117 -5.32 -19.27 -3.75
CA ARG A 117 -4.18 -19.60 -2.90
C ARG A 117 -4.54 -19.53 -1.42
N THR A 118 -3.92 -20.37 -0.61
CA THR A 118 -3.85 -20.19 0.84
C THR A 118 -2.42 -19.78 1.20
N LEU A 119 -2.27 -18.62 1.83
CA LEU A 119 -0.98 -18.02 2.14
C LEU A 119 -0.66 -18.32 3.60
N SER A 120 0.34 -19.15 3.83
CA SER A 120 0.74 -19.61 5.16
C SER A 120 2.22 -19.32 5.44
N ASP A 121 2.59 -19.23 6.71
CA ASP A 121 3.95 -18.94 7.16
C ASP A 121 4.54 -17.67 6.51
N ALA A 122 3.73 -16.64 6.39
CA ALA A 122 4.06 -15.47 5.61
C ALA A 122 3.65 -14.15 6.28
N VAL A 123 4.32 -13.08 5.91
CA VAL A 123 3.77 -11.73 5.97
C VAL A 123 3.35 -11.33 4.56
N VAL A 124 2.10 -10.98 4.42
CA VAL A 124 1.48 -10.61 3.14
C VAL A 124 1.06 -9.15 3.19
N ILE A 125 1.52 -8.38 2.23
CA ILE A 125 1.22 -6.94 2.15
C ILE A 125 0.46 -6.65 0.87
N LEU A 126 -0.71 -6.05 1.01
CA LEU A 126 -1.45 -5.43 -0.09
C LEU A 126 -1.26 -3.92 -0.02
N ASP A 127 -0.52 -3.38 -0.96
CA ASP A 127 -0.28 -1.95 -1.10
C ASP A 127 -1.24 -1.33 -2.12
N GLU A 128 -1.49 -0.03 -2.04
CA GLU A 128 -2.43 0.70 -2.89
C GLU A 128 -3.86 0.10 -2.85
N ALA A 129 -4.26 -0.38 -1.68
CA ALA A 129 -5.52 -1.12 -1.50
C ALA A 129 -6.79 -0.28 -1.76
N GLN A 130 -6.70 1.06 -1.78
CA GLN A 130 -7.80 1.93 -2.19
C GLN A 130 -8.26 1.67 -3.63
N ASN A 131 -7.39 1.09 -4.44
CA ASN A 131 -7.67 0.75 -5.85
C ASN A 131 -8.22 -0.67 -6.03
N THR A 132 -8.67 -1.31 -4.96
CA THR A 132 -9.40 -2.59 -5.02
C THR A 132 -10.90 -2.37 -5.06
N THR A 133 -11.60 -3.26 -5.75
CA THR A 133 -13.05 -3.43 -5.60
C THR A 133 -13.37 -4.21 -4.32
N SER A 134 -14.64 -4.19 -3.90
CA SER A 134 -15.11 -4.99 -2.75
C SER A 134 -14.80 -6.49 -2.92
N GLN A 135 -15.01 -7.04 -4.11
CA GLN A 135 -14.71 -8.44 -4.40
C GLN A 135 -13.23 -8.74 -4.32
N GLN A 136 -12.38 -7.87 -4.85
CA GLN A 136 -10.93 -8.06 -4.87
C GLN A 136 -10.36 -8.04 -3.45
N ILE A 137 -10.73 -7.08 -2.61
CA ILE A 137 -10.22 -7.02 -1.25
C ILE A 137 -10.72 -8.17 -0.40
N ARG A 138 -11.99 -8.55 -0.54
CA ARG A 138 -12.56 -9.71 0.16
C ARG A 138 -11.84 -10.99 -0.23
N MET A 139 -11.58 -11.19 -1.52
CA MET A 139 -10.80 -12.31 -2.01
C MET A 139 -9.42 -12.36 -1.35
N PHE A 140 -8.71 -11.23 -1.33
CA PHE A 140 -7.37 -11.16 -0.75
C PHE A 140 -7.36 -11.46 0.75
N LEU A 141 -8.23 -10.82 1.53
CA LEU A 141 -8.27 -10.97 2.99
C LEU A 141 -8.54 -12.41 3.42
N THR A 142 -9.29 -13.15 2.62
CA THR A 142 -9.64 -14.56 2.88
C THR A 142 -8.59 -15.57 2.41
N ARG A 143 -7.44 -15.10 1.89
CA ARG A 143 -6.29 -15.97 1.56
C ARG A 143 -5.43 -16.31 2.78
N MET A 144 -5.68 -15.68 3.91
CA MET A 144 -4.91 -15.86 5.13
C MET A 144 -4.93 -17.33 5.58
N GLY A 145 -3.76 -17.93 5.65
CA GLY A 145 -3.53 -19.26 6.19
C GLY A 145 -2.92 -19.22 7.60
N MET A 146 -2.41 -20.36 8.03
CA MET A 146 -1.77 -20.49 9.34
C MET A 146 -0.46 -19.69 9.42
N ASN A 147 -0.14 -19.16 10.59
CA ASN A 147 1.06 -18.38 10.86
C ASN A 147 1.29 -17.28 9.82
N THR A 148 0.26 -16.50 9.56
CA THR A 148 0.28 -15.43 8.57
C THR A 148 -0.16 -14.13 9.20
N LYS A 149 0.54 -13.05 8.85
CA LYS A 149 0.11 -11.68 9.12
C LYS A 149 -0.12 -10.95 7.82
N MET A 150 -1.20 -10.19 7.76
CA MET A 150 -1.52 -9.34 6.63
C MET A 150 -1.45 -7.86 7.02
N ILE A 151 -0.83 -7.06 6.16
CA ILE A 151 -0.81 -5.60 6.27
C ILE A 151 -1.42 -5.03 4.99
N ILE A 152 -2.44 -4.23 5.16
CA ILE A 152 -3.15 -3.58 4.06
C ILE A 152 -2.90 -2.08 4.15
N THR A 153 -2.23 -1.54 3.15
CA THR A 153 -1.90 -0.12 3.09
C THR A 153 -2.67 0.57 1.98
N GLY A 154 -3.06 1.81 2.22
CA GLY A 154 -3.77 2.58 1.22
C GLY A 154 -3.95 4.06 1.58
N ASP A 155 -4.36 4.82 0.58
CA ASP A 155 -4.68 6.23 0.67
C ASP A 155 -6.07 6.48 0.07
N LEU A 156 -7.04 6.77 0.90
CA LEU A 156 -8.44 6.96 0.47
C LEU A 156 -8.64 8.24 -0.36
N THR A 157 -7.64 9.13 -0.45
CA THR A 157 -7.67 10.33 -1.29
C THR A 157 -7.13 10.10 -2.70
N GLN A 158 -6.48 8.97 -2.96
CA GLN A 158 -5.80 8.62 -4.22
C GLN A 158 -6.47 7.44 -4.92
N ILE A 159 -7.79 7.50 -5.08
CA ILE A 159 -8.56 6.41 -5.70
C ILE A 159 -8.53 6.59 -7.22
N ASP A 160 -7.87 5.66 -7.93
CA ASP A 160 -7.70 5.65 -9.38
C ASP A 160 -8.63 4.63 -10.08
N LEU A 161 -9.67 4.17 -9.39
CA LEU A 161 -10.69 3.31 -9.97
C LEU A 161 -11.56 4.06 -10.96
N PRO A 162 -12.10 3.39 -12.01
CA PRO A 162 -13.14 3.95 -12.84
C PRO A 162 -14.30 4.49 -12.00
N ARG A 163 -14.94 5.58 -12.45
CA ARG A 163 -16.02 6.28 -11.71
C ARG A 163 -17.17 5.37 -11.26
N GLU A 164 -17.40 4.30 -11.98
CA GLU A 164 -18.47 3.32 -11.72
C GLU A 164 -18.11 2.32 -10.62
N GLN A 165 -16.83 2.25 -10.23
CA GLN A 165 -16.34 1.32 -9.22
C GLN A 165 -16.06 2.04 -7.90
N ARG A 166 -16.53 1.43 -6.81
CA ARG A 166 -16.27 1.93 -5.46
C ARG A 166 -15.04 1.26 -4.87
N SER A 167 -14.28 2.01 -4.07
CA SER A 167 -13.14 1.47 -3.33
C SER A 167 -13.59 0.43 -2.29
N GLY A 168 -13.08 -0.79 -2.44
CA GLY A 168 -13.29 -1.86 -1.47
C GLY A 168 -12.61 -1.61 -0.12
N LEU A 169 -11.54 -0.82 -0.10
CA LEU A 169 -10.84 -0.49 1.14
C LEU A 169 -11.74 0.33 2.09
N LYS A 170 -12.43 1.34 1.58
CA LYS A 170 -13.32 2.17 2.41
C LYS A 170 -14.44 1.34 3.02
N GLU A 171 -15.03 0.45 2.25
CA GLU A 171 -16.06 -0.49 2.69
C GLU A 171 -15.51 -1.48 3.73
N ALA A 172 -14.33 -2.07 3.46
CA ALA A 172 -13.69 -3.03 4.36
C ALA A 172 -13.38 -2.42 5.72
N LEU A 173 -12.88 -1.20 5.77
CA LEU A 173 -12.62 -0.47 7.03
C LEU A 173 -13.89 -0.31 7.87
N LYS A 174 -15.03 -0.10 7.22
CA LYS A 174 -16.32 0.03 7.90
C LYS A 174 -16.85 -1.33 8.37
N ILE A 175 -16.80 -2.34 7.52
CA ILE A 175 -17.33 -3.68 7.81
C ILE A 175 -16.52 -4.39 8.90
N LEU A 176 -15.20 -4.24 8.86
CA LEU A 176 -14.26 -4.96 9.72
C LEU A 176 -13.91 -4.20 11.01
N ASP A 177 -14.50 -3.04 11.22
CA ASP A 177 -14.32 -2.27 12.47
C ASP A 177 -14.77 -3.10 13.68
N GLY A 178 -13.87 -3.20 14.68
CA GLY A 178 -14.13 -3.95 15.90
C GLY A 178 -14.04 -5.48 15.78
N VAL A 179 -13.66 -6.02 14.61
CA VAL A 179 -13.42 -7.46 14.49
C VAL A 179 -12.15 -7.83 15.22
N GLU A 180 -12.22 -8.82 16.11
CA GLU A 180 -11.05 -9.31 16.86
C GLU A 180 -9.94 -9.80 15.92
N GLY A 181 -8.70 -9.45 16.21
CA GLY A 181 -7.54 -9.81 15.40
C GLY A 181 -7.24 -8.84 14.25
N ILE A 182 -8.05 -7.79 14.08
CA ILE A 182 -7.86 -6.75 13.08
C ILE A 182 -7.58 -5.41 13.76
N GLY A 183 -6.45 -4.79 13.42
CA GLY A 183 -6.09 -3.45 13.84
C GLY A 183 -6.23 -2.45 12.70
N VAL A 184 -6.55 -1.21 13.03
CA VAL A 184 -6.60 -0.09 12.09
C VAL A 184 -5.75 1.05 12.62
N VAL A 185 -4.81 1.50 11.80
CA VAL A 185 -3.92 2.63 12.11
C VAL A 185 -4.10 3.70 11.04
N LYS A 186 -4.34 4.92 11.48
CA LYS A 186 -4.45 6.09 10.61
C LYS A 186 -3.19 6.94 10.74
N LEU A 187 -2.54 7.19 9.60
CA LEU A 187 -1.42 8.11 9.49
C LEU A 187 -1.90 9.39 8.80
N GLY A 188 -1.27 10.49 9.10
CA GLY A 188 -1.69 11.80 8.61
C GLY A 188 -0.52 12.68 8.21
N GLN A 189 -0.79 13.97 7.99
CA GLN A 189 0.21 14.96 7.56
C GLN A 189 1.43 15.04 8.50
N LYS A 190 1.24 14.80 9.79
CA LYS A 190 2.31 14.77 10.80
C LYS A 190 3.35 13.69 10.54
N ASP A 191 2.97 12.63 9.86
CA ASP A 191 3.82 11.46 9.62
C ASP A 191 4.60 11.56 8.31
N ILE A 192 4.33 12.58 7.50
CA ILE A 192 4.97 12.75 6.19
C ILE A 192 6.43 13.16 6.38
N VAL A 193 7.33 12.35 5.82
CA VAL A 193 8.77 12.62 5.75
C VAL A 193 9.16 12.83 4.30
N ARG A 194 9.49 14.06 3.94
CA ARG A 194 9.94 14.43 2.61
C ARG A 194 10.81 15.67 2.62
N HIS A 195 11.53 15.90 1.53
CA HIS A 195 12.36 17.10 1.38
C HIS A 195 11.49 18.37 1.56
N LYS A 196 12.03 19.37 2.27
CA LYS A 196 11.32 20.64 2.54
C LYS A 196 10.83 21.34 1.27
N LEU A 197 11.61 21.27 0.20
CA LEU A 197 11.22 21.84 -1.08
C LEU A 197 10.02 21.12 -1.69
N VAL A 198 9.94 19.79 -1.57
CA VAL A 198 8.78 19.01 -2.03
C VAL A 198 7.53 19.43 -1.28
N THR A 199 7.62 19.63 0.03
CA THR A 199 6.50 20.16 0.84
C THR A 199 6.04 21.53 0.32
N ARG A 200 6.97 22.43 0.01
CA ARG A 200 6.66 23.75 -0.54
C ARG A 200 6.00 23.67 -1.91
N ILE A 201 6.47 22.77 -2.76
CA ILE A 201 5.89 22.53 -4.09
C ILE A 201 4.45 22.03 -3.97
N VAL A 202 4.22 21.01 -3.15
CA VAL A 202 2.87 20.46 -2.92
C VAL A 202 1.93 21.53 -2.38
N ASN A 203 2.34 22.30 -1.39
CA ASN A 203 1.53 23.37 -0.82
C ASN A 203 1.20 24.47 -1.86
N ALA A 204 2.13 24.79 -2.74
CA ALA A 204 1.92 25.77 -3.81
C ALA A 204 0.86 25.27 -4.83
N TYR A 205 0.94 24.02 -5.24
CA TYR A 205 -0.07 23.43 -6.13
C TYR A 205 -1.42 23.30 -5.46
N ASP A 206 -1.50 22.87 -4.21
CA ASP A 206 -2.75 22.79 -3.45
C ASP A 206 -3.44 24.16 -3.35
N LYS A 207 -2.68 25.23 -3.10
CA LYS A 207 -3.18 26.60 -3.09
C LYS A 207 -3.75 27.01 -4.45
N TYR A 208 -3.01 26.73 -5.51
CA TYR A 208 -3.44 27.02 -6.88
C TYR A 208 -4.74 26.29 -7.24
N ASP A 209 -4.83 25.01 -6.92
CA ASP A 209 -6.00 24.20 -7.20
C ASP A 209 -7.23 24.70 -6.44
N LYS A 210 -7.06 25.13 -5.20
CA LYS A 210 -8.12 25.69 -4.37
C LYS A 210 -8.64 27.00 -4.96
N GLU A 211 -7.75 27.95 -5.29
CA GLU A 211 -8.11 29.23 -5.90
C GLU A 211 -8.84 29.03 -7.24
N ARG A 212 -8.42 28.05 -8.04
CA ARG A 212 -9.05 27.71 -9.31
C ARG A 212 -10.45 27.10 -9.12
N ALA A 213 -10.64 26.28 -8.09
CA ALA A 213 -11.96 25.73 -7.76
C ALA A 213 -12.93 26.82 -7.32
N GLU A 214 -12.50 27.73 -6.43
CA GLU A 214 -13.28 28.86 -5.96
C GLU A 214 -13.71 29.79 -7.12
N THR A 215 -12.80 30.04 -8.07
CA THR A 215 -13.10 30.86 -9.25
C THR A 215 -14.16 30.20 -10.15
N ARG A 216 -14.08 28.90 -10.34
CA ARG A 216 -15.07 28.14 -11.13
C ARG A 216 -16.45 28.14 -10.47
N GLU A 217 -16.51 27.97 -9.16
CA GLU A 217 -17.77 28.03 -8.41
C GLU A 217 -18.40 29.41 -8.46
N ALA A 218 -17.62 30.49 -8.31
CA ALA A 218 -18.10 31.86 -8.43
C ALA A 218 -18.67 32.15 -9.83
N GLN A 219 -17.96 31.75 -10.89
CA GLN A 219 -18.44 31.92 -12.28
C GLN A 219 -19.73 31.12 -12.56
N LYS A 220 -19.87 29.94 -11.95
CA LYS A 220 -21.08 29.15 -12.10
C LYS A 220 -22.27 29.77 -11.40
N ALA A 221 -22.06 30.29 -10.18
CA ALA A 221 -23.08 30.99 -9.42
C ALA A 221 -23.58 32.28 -10.13
N GLU A 222 -22.67 33.03 -10.75
CA GLU A 222 -23.04 34.21 -11.54
C GLU A 222 -23.90 33.85 -12.77
N LYS A 223 -23.59 32.74 -13.45
CA LYS A 223 -24.38 32.26 -14.61
C LYS A 223 -25.77 31.79 -14.21
N ASP A 224 -25.89 31.16 -13.06
CA ASP A 224 -27.18 30.67 -12.56
C ASP A 224 -28.09 31.82 -12.06
N ASN A 225 -27.50 32.90 -11.55
CA ASN A 225 -28.25 34.10 -11.14
C ASN A 225 -28.65 35.00 -12.31
N SER A 226 -28.13 34.78 -13.51
CA SER A 226 -28.39 35.57 -14.73
C SER A 226 -29.49 35.00 -15.62
N LYS A 227 -30.12 33.88 -15.20
CA LYS A 227 -31.27 33.24 -15.83
C LYS A 227 -32.56 33.49 -15.03
#